data_7f94f3453a33ceac89c17f0591c22c74
#
_entry.id   7f94f3453a33ceac89c17f0591c22c74
#
_cell.length_a   1.000
_cell.length_b   1.000
_cell.length_c   1.000
_cell.angle_alpha   90.00
_cell.angle_beta   90.00
_cell.angle_gamma   90.00
#
_symmetry.space_group_name_H-M   'P 1'
#
loop_
_entity.id
_entity.type
_entity.pdbx_description
1 polymer ?
#
loop_
_entity_poly.entity_id
_entity_poly.type
_entity_poly.pdbx_seq_one_letter_code
_entity_poly.pdbx_strand_id
1 'polypeptide(L)'
;MGKIKLIILVVAVLSTCCLIFYGCRSTPKTYAKILPSHTAIAKNTQPLSEDEQAALRWLDHIMSPLPPEEEKDWWNIGGRQFGLFSTRYNLAFAGYAAAALGMRGDTEQKATVARILDNCIRRYLQKDVWAYSQSKSYWGKKPWAPDPCYRENVMYTGHLLQLLALYEGFTKDKKYWTEGFDFVWNEKQIIHYDVQKLIDVTVEQMHAADSGGVTCEPGLLFFPCNNHPHYALKIFANLGHGNWATEAQKWEKWALENYSNPLMGGGALNLVYHTKTGVFYPRGYAGLDGWSLLWYEPWAEDRSTALALWDKAKNLLDWEKLAEPTDVVEGSNNCMNPQQVPATVLSVFLAAAARACDDSTTAERLERPLDAKYLRRENGYFWLEVGREWRIGATANRIIALAEENGSSFRDWKPSVK
;
A
#
# COMPACT_ATOMS: atom_id res chain seq x y z
N MET A 1 49.16 8.95 -22.08
CA MET A 1 48.83 8.12 -20.86
C MET A 1 47.42 8.35 -20.34
N GLY A 2 46.77 9.48 -20.51
CA GLY A 2 45.42 9.74 -19.95
C GLY A 2 44.28 8.95 -20.61
N LYS A 3 44.23 8.82 -21.93
CA LYS A 3 43.15 8.14 -22.65
C LYS A 3 43.08 6.63 -22.39
N ILE A 4 44.21 5.97 -22.23
CA ILE A 4 44.28 4.53 -21.96
C ILE A 4 43.79 4.23 -20.53
N LYS A 5 44.13 5.07 -19.55
CA LYS A 5 43.64 4.93 -18.17
C LYS A 5 42.11 5.10 -18.05
N LEU A 6 41.56 6.05 -18.83
CA LEU A 6 40.11 6.28 -18.88
C LEU A 6 39.36 5.10 -19.51
N ILE A 7 39.88 4.52 -20.61
CA ILE A 7 39.30 3.35 -21.27
C ILE A 7 39.33 2.14 -20.32
N ILE A 8 40.43 1.89 -19.60
CA ILE A 8 40.54 0.81 -18.63
C ILE A 8 39.55 1.01 -17.48
N LEU A 9 39.36 2.22 -16.98
CA LEU A 9 38.40 2.52 -15.93
C LEU A 9 36.97 2.29 -16.39
N VAL A 10 36.61 2.73 -17.60
CA VAL A 10 35.28 2.53 -18.17
C VAL A 10 35.00 1.05 -18.41
N VAL A 11 35.97 0.29 -18.93
CA VAL A 11 35.83 -1.17 -19.12
C VAL A 11 35.72 -1.89 -17.77
N ALA A 12 36.51 -1.49 -16.75
CA ALA A 12 36.42 -2.06 -15.42
C ALA A 12 35.04 -1.77 -14.76
N VAL A 13 34.51 -0.54 -14.88
CA VAL A 13 33.19 -0.17 -14.38
C VAL A 13 32.09 -0.94 -15.11
N LEU A 14 32.18 -1.02 -16.44
CA LEU A 14 31.22 -1.80 -17.25
C LEU A 14 31.29 -3.31 -16.92
N SER A 15 32.50 -3.86 -16.74
CA SER A 15 32.68 -5.26 -16.35
C SER A 15 32.16 -5.53 -14.93
N THR A 16 32.38 -4.61 -14.00
CA THR A 16 31.85 -4.73 -12.63
C THR A 16 30.33 -4.59 -12.62
N CYS A 17 29.78 -3.66 -13.38
CA CYS A 17 28.34 -3.57 -13.59
C CYS A 17 27.79 -4.85 -14.25
N CYS A 18 28.45 -5.37 -15.31
CA CYS A 18 28.04 -6.63 -15.93
C CYS A 18 28.13 -7.81 -14.96
N LEU A 19 29.16 -7.90 -14.12
CA LEU A 19 29.28 -8.97 -13.12
C LEU A 19 28.23 -8.86 -12.01
N ILE A 20 27.89 -7.64 -11.57
CA ILE A 20 26.78 -7.41 -10.64
C ILE A 20 25.45 -7.76 -11.34
N PHE A 21 25.27 -7.41 -12.61
CA PHE A 21 24.11 -7.78 -13.40
C PHE A 21 24.03 -9.27 -13.72
N TYR A 22 25.15 -9.93 -13.98
CA TYR A 22 25.20 -11.39 -14.26
C TYR A 22 25.04 -12.25 -13.01
N GLY A 23 25.60 -11.83 -11.86
CA GLY A 23 25.44 -12.53 -10.59
C GLY A 23 24.01 -12.52 -10.03
N CYS A 24 23.15 -11.64 -10.57
CA CYS A 24 21.73 -11.56 -10.23
C CYS A 24 20.81 -12.25 -11.24
N ARG A 25 21.31 -12.93 -12.26
CA ARG A 25 20.49 -13.82 -13.09
C ARG A 25 20.11 -15.07 -12.29
N SER A 26 18.98 -14.99 -11.58
CA SER A 26 18.22 -16.21 -11.38
C SER A 26 17.74 -16.66 -12.75
N THR A 27 18.23 -17.80 -13.25
CA THR A 27 17.59 -18.48 -14.38
C THR A 27 16.09 -18.53 -14.10
N PRO A 28 15.22 -18.20 -15.07
CA PRO A 28 13.80 -18.39 -14.92
C PRO A 28 13.58 -19.87 -14.61
N LYS A 29 13.33 -20.18 -13.35
CA LYS A 29 12.91 -21.53 -12.98
C LYS A 29 11.53 -21.70 -13.54
N THR A 30 11.34 -22.71 -14.39
CA THR A 30 10.02 -23.17 -14.81
C THR A 30 9.36 -23.83 -13.60
N TYR A 31 8.64 -23.06 -12.83
CA TYR A 31 7.81 -23.59 -11.75
C TYR A 31 6.63 -24.38 -12.34
N ALA A 32 6.24 -25.46 -11.67
CA ALA A 32 5.03 -26.18 -12.04
C ALA A 32 3.89 -25.15 -12.09
N LYS A 33 3.24 -25.05 -13.27
CA LYS A 33 2.15 -24.13 -13.49
C LYS A 33 1.05 -24.42 -12.45
N ILE A 34 0.91 -23.55 -11.47
CA ILE A 34 -0.29 -23.59 -10.62
C ILE A 34 -1.40 -23.05 -11.51
N LEU A 35 -2.35 -23.92 -11.84
CA LEU A 35 -3.49 -23.53 -12.65
C LEU A 35 -4.26 -22.44 -11.91
N PRO A 36 -4.70 -21.38 -12.60
CA PRO A 36 -5.53 -20.38 -12.01
C PRO A 36 -6.81 -21.01 -11.47
N SER A 37 -7.11 -20.78 -10.21
CA SER A 37 -8.38 -21.13 -9.61
C SER A 37 -9.05 -19.86 -9.10
N HIS A 38 -9.42 -18.98 -10.02
CA HIS A 38 -10.21 -17.80 -9.68
C HIS A 38 -11.66 -18.25 -9.45
N THR A 39 -11.94 -18.71 -8.25
CA THR A 39 -13.30 -19.01 -7.84
C THR A 39 -13.83 -17.79 -7.10
N ALA A 40 -14.75 -17.06 -7.74
CA ALA A 40 -15.38 -15.93 -7.09
C ALA A 40 -15.99 -16.38 -5.75
N ILE A 41 -15.54 -15.73 -4.68
CA ILE A 41 -16.10 -15.98 -3.35
C ILE A 41 -17.50 -15.39 -3.35
N ALA A 42 -18.48 -16.19 -3.00
CA ALA A 42 -19.85 -15.71 -2.86
C ALA A 42 -19.86 -14.57 -1.82
N LYS A 43 -20.47 -13.43 -2.18
CA LYS A 43 -20.59 -12.30 -1.24
C LYS A 43 -21.25 -12.77 0.04
N ASN A 44 -20.50 -12.84 1.09
CA ASN A 44 -20.97 -13.32 2.37
C ASN A 44 -21.63 -12.17 3.13
N THR A 45 -22.91 -12.29 3.39
CA THR A 45 -23.67 -11.33 4.23
C THR A 45 -23.66 -11.73 5.71
N GLN A 46 -22.92 -12.76 6.06
CA GLN A 46 -22.84 -13.23 7.46
C GLN A 46 -22.16 -12.21 8.35
N PRO A 47 -22.53 -12.15 9.63
CA PRO A 47 -21.83 -11.33 10.63
C PRO A 47 -20.34 -11.64 10.68
N LEU A 48 -19.56 -10.70 11.25
CA LEU A 48 -18.14 -10.92 11.48
C LEU A 48 -17.89 -12.18 12.32
N SER A 49 -16.96 -13.03 11.90
CA SER A 49 -16.51 -14.19 12.66
C SER A 49 -15.86 -13.77 13.99
N GLU A 50 -15.62 -14.72 14.90
CA GLU A 50 -14.93 -14.45 16.17
C GLU A 50 -13.54 -13.85 15.97
N ASP A 51 -12.77 -14.35 15.00
CA ASP A 51 -11.46 -13.82 14.65
C ASP A 51 -11.55 -12.39 14.10
N GLU A 52 -12.53 -12.09 13.24
CA GLU A 52 -12.75 -10.75 12.71
C GLU A 52 -13.18 -9.75 13.79
N GLN A 53 -14.04 -10.18 14.72
CA GLN A 53 -14.40 -9.37 15.88
C GLN A 53 -13.20 -9.12 16.80
N ALA A 54 -12.37 -10.13 17.02
CA ALA A 54 -11.13 -10.01 17.80
C ALA A 54 -10.12 -9.07 17.10
N ALA A 55 -10.04 -9.14 15.77
CA ALA A 55 -9.23 -8.24 14.94
C ALA A 55 -9.74 -6.79 15.03
N LEU A 56 -11.04 -6.57 14.97
CA LEU A 56 -11.64 -5.23 15.10
C LEU A 56 -11.37 -4.64 16.50
N ARG A 57 -11.51 -5.44 17.57
CA ARG A 57 -11.15 -5.00 18.93
C ARG A 57 -9.67 -4.65 19.05
N TRP A 58 -8.78 -5.43 18.42
CA TRP A 58 -7.36 -5.13 18.42
C TRP A 58 -7.05 -3.82 17.70
N LEU A 59 -7.63 -3.60 16.53
CA LEU A 59 -7.47 -2.34 15.78
C LEU A 59 -7.99 -1.14 16.59
N ASP A 60 -9.15 -1.26 17.23
CA ASP A 60 -9.70 -0.20 18.05
C ASP A 60 -8.79 0.11 19.25
N HIS A 61 -8.27 -0.92 19.90
CA HIS A 61 -7.34 -0.76 21.02
C HIS A 61 -6.07 0.00 20.60
N ILE A 62 -5.41 -0.42 19.52
CA ILE A 62 -4.14 0.19 19.09
C ILE A 62 -4.33 1.55 18.41
N MET A 63 -5.51 1.85 17.88
CA MET A 63 -5.83 3.12 17.23
C MET A 63 -6.64 4.06 18.14
N SER A 64 -6.85 3.73 19.38
CA SER A 64 -7.43 4.64 20.37
C SER A 64 -6.39 5.63 20.88
N PRO A 65 -6.74 6.92 21.01
CA PRO A 65 -5.84 7.89 21.61
C PRO A 65 -5.50 7.48 23.05
N LEU A 66 -4.24 7.67 23.42
CA LEU A 66 -3.83 7.54 24.81
C LEU A 66 -4.50 8.63 25.67
N PRO A 67 -4.62 8.41 26.99
CA PRO A 67 -5.08 9.45 27.91
C PRO A 67 -4.27 10.75 27.72
N PRO A 68 -4.85 11.94 28.00
CA PRO A 68 -4.21 13.23 27.77
C PRO A 68 -2.84 13.37 28.40
N GLU A 69 -2.58 12.72 29.52
CA GLU A 69 -1.29 12.68 30.21
C GLU A 69 -0.23 11.87 29.46
N GLU A 70 -0.64 11.00 28.55
CA GLU A 70 0.22 10.14 27.72
C GLU A 70 0.27 10.60 26.25
N GLU A 71 -0.35 11.71 25.90
CA GLU A 71 -0.44 12.21 24.50
C GLU A 71 0.91 12.37 23.79
N LYS A 72 2.02 12.50 24.54
CA LYS A 72 3.36 12.58 23.94
C LYS A 72 3.78 11.33 23.19
N ASP A 73 3.22 10.18 23.58
CA ASP A 73 3.52 8.87 22.97
C ASP A 73 2.29 8.29 22.25
N TRP A 74 1.49 9.15 21.66
CA TRP A 74 0.25 8.76 21.00
C TRP A 74 0.43 7.50 20.15
N TRP A 75 -0.10 6.41 20.71
CA TRP A 75 -0.16 5.04 20.21
C TRP A 75 1.14 4.24 20.18
N ASN A 76 2.20 4.65 20.76
CA ASN A 76 3.45 3.88 20.65
C ASN A 76 3.81 3.43 19.21
N ILE A 77 3.15 4.02 18.20
CA ILE A 77 3.42 3.84 16.77
C ILE A 77 4.50 4.84 16.43
N GLY A 78 5.59 4.77 17.17
CA GLY A 78 6.63 5.74 17.07
C GLY A 78 7.67 5.40 16.02
N GLY A 79 8.08 6.38 15.29
CA GLY A 79 9.45 6.65 15.04
C GLY A 79 10.05 6.26 13.70
N ARG A 80 9.56 5.33 12.93
CA ARG A 80 10.13 5.09 11.60
C ARG A 80 9.50 6.02 10.57
N GLN A 81 10.30 6.96 10.07
CA GLN A 81 9.88 7.87 8.99
C GLN A 81 10.14 7.30 7.60
N PHE A 82 11.02 6.31 7.49
CA PHE A 82 11.43 5.71 6.23
C PHE A 82 11.14 4.21 6.20
N GLY A 83 10.89 3.71 5.00
CA GLY A 83 10.66 2.31 4.75
C GLY A 83 9.20 1.92 4.68
N LEU A 84 8.99 0.68 4.30
CA LEU A 84 7.69 0.10 3.93
C LEU A 84 6.66 0.13 5.07
N PHE A 85 7.09 0.21 6.32
CA PHE A 85 6.23 0.27 7.50
C PHE A 85 6.53 1.48 8.38
N SER A 86 6.82 2.61 7.73
CA SER A 86 6.83 3.89 8.44
C SER A 86 5.46 4.18 9.06
N THR A 87 5.42 5.06 10.04
CA THR A 87 4.20 5.40 10.80
C THR A 87 3.00 5.67 9.89
N ARG A 88 3.19 6.41 8.79
CA ARG A 88 2.12 6.69 7.82
C ARG A 88 1.51 5.44 7.20
N TYR A 89 2.31 4.43 6.85
CA TYR A 89 1.81 3.18 6.28
C TYR A 89 1.09 2.33 7.33
N ASN A 90 1.63 2.24 8.55
CA ASN A 90 0.98 1.52 9.62
C ASN A 90 -0.43 2.07 9.92
N LEU A 91 -0.56 3.41 9.97
CA LEU A 91 -1.84 4.08 10.16
C LEU A 91 -2.81 3.81 9.00
N ALA A 92 -2.32 3.94 7.77
CA ALA A 92 -3.14 3.71 6.59
C ALA A 92 -3.63 2.25 6.52
N PHE A 93 -2.73 1.29 6.68
CA PHE A 93 -3.09 -0.13 6.64
C PHE A 93 -4.05 -0.52 7.76
N ALA A 94 -3.90 0.02 8.98
CA ALA A 94 -4.86 -0.21 10.06
C ALA A 94 -6.26 0.34 9.72
N GLY A 95 -6.33 1.54 9.15
CA GLY A 95 -7.59 2.10 8.64
C GLY A 95 -8.23 1.25 7.55
N TYR A 96 -7.42 0.73 6.61
CA TYR A 96 -7.90 -0.14 5.54
C TYR A 96 -8.41 -1.49 6.07
N ALA A 97 -7.71 -2.07 7.04
CA ALA A 97 -8.14 -3.30 7.69
C ALA A 97 -9.47 -3.13 8.43
N ALA A 98 -9.62 -2.02 9.15
CA ALA A 98 -10.90 -1.68 9.78
C ALA A 98 -12.01 -1.51 8.74
N ALA A 99 -11.75 -0.82 7.63
CA ALA A 99 -12.70 -0.65 6.54
C ALA A 99 -13.12 -2.00 5.93
N ALA A 100 -12.17 -2.93 5.70
CA ALA A 100 -12.47 -4.27 5.18
C ALA A 100 -13.45 -5.02 6.09
N LEU A 101 -13.24 -4.99 7.41
CA LEU A 101 -14.19 -5.58 8.38
C LEU A 101 -15.54 -4.84 8.38
N GLY A 102 -15.51 -3.51 8.29
CA GLY A 102 -16.71 -2.67 8.28
C GLY A 102 -17.67 -2.92 7.11
N MET A 103 -17.19 -3.44 6.00
CA MET A 103 -18.03 -3.74 4.82
C MET A 103 -19.16 -4.74 5.16
N ARG A 104 -18.92 -5.65 6.09
CA ARG A 104 -19.88 -6.66 6.57
C ARG A 104 -20.34 -6.42 8.01
N GLY A 105 -19.73 -5.49 8.70
CA GLY A 105 -20.04 -5.16 10.10
C GLY A 105 -21.48 -4.68 10.29
N ASP A 106 -22.04 -4.95 11.44
CA ASP A 106 -23.29 -4.37 11.90
C ASP A 106 -23.14 -2.87 12.24
N THR A 107 -24.20 -2.25 12.79
CA THR A 107 -24.19 -0.82 13.11
C THR A 107 -23.15 -0.44 14.16
N GLU A 108 -22.96 -1.25 15.20
CA GLU A 108 -21.98 -0.99 16.28
C GLU A 108 -20.55 -1.16 15.75
N GLN A 109 -20.31 -2.22 14.99
CA GLN A 109 -19.02 -2.49 14.35
C GLN A 109 -18.66 -1.39 13.37
N LYS A 110 -19.62 -0.90 12.56
CA LYS A 110 -19.40 0.27 11.67
C LYS A 110 -19.10 1.55 12.41
N ALA A 111 -19.73 1.77 13.58
CA ALA A 111 -19.38 2.90 14.43
C ALA A 111 -17.95 2.79 14.99
N THR A 112 -17.53 1.59 15.34
CA THR A 112 -16.12 1.32 15.72
C THR A 112 -15.15 1.57 14.56
N VAL A 113 -15.48 1.10 13.36
CA VAL A 113 -14.69 1.38 12.15
C VAL A 113 -14.56 2.87 11.87
N ALA A 114 -15.67 3.62 12.00
CA ALA A 114 -15.68 5.07 11.83
C ALA A 114 -14.73 5.77 12.82
N ARG A 115 -14.75 5.34 14.08
CA ARG A 115 -13.84 5.85 15.11
C ARG A 115 -12.38 5.54 14.80
N ILE A 116 -12.07 4.31 14.38
CA ILE A 116 -10.72 3.91 13.98
C ILE A 116 -10.22 4.76 12.80
N LEU A 117 -11.04 4.94 11.77
CA LEU A 117 -10.68 5.76 10.61
C LEU A 117 -10.43 7.22 11.00
N ASP A 118 -11.30 7.81 11.83
CA ASP A 118 -11.10 9.16 12.34
C ASP A 118 -9.80 9.32 13.13
N ASN A 119 -9.53 8.37 14.01
CA ASN A 119 -8.29 8.34 14.80
C ASN A 119 -7.06 8.20 13.89
N CYS A 120 -7.10 7.32 12.88
CA CYS A 120 -6.03 7.20 11.91
C CYS A 120 -5.78 8.52 11.18
N ILE A 121 -6.84 9.20 10.69
CA ILE A 121 -6.73 10.50 10.02
C ILE A 121 -6.13 11.54 10.96
N ARG A 122 -6.68 11.70 12.17
CA ARG A 122 -6.18 12.67 13.15
C ARG A 122 -4.70 12.46 13.48
N ARG A 123 -4.28 11.21 13.64
CA ARG A 123 -2.88 10.86 13.88
C ARG A 123 -2.03 11.10 12.63
N TYR A 124 -2.57 10.83 11.45
CA TYR A 124 -1.90 11.04 10.16
C TYR A 124 -1.56 12.52 9.94
N LEU A 125 -2.40 13.43 10.43
CA LEU A 125 -2.23 14.89 10.35
C LEU A 125 -1.21 15.44 11.36
N GLN A 126 -0.68 14.65 12.28
CA GLN A 126 0.32 15.13 13.23
C GLN A 126 1.68 15.31 12.58
N LYS A 127 2.38 16.36 12.99
CA LYS A 127 3.63 16.83 12.40
C LYS A 127 4.71 15.75 12.31
N ASP A 128 4.85 14.90 13.32
CA ASP A 128 5.85 13.83 13.35
C ASP A 128 5.59 12.75 12.28
N VAL A 129 4.36 12.63 11.77
CA VAL A 129 4.00 11.69 10.70
C VAL A 129 4.33 12.24 9.32
N TRP A 130 4.08 13.53 9.07
CA TRP A 130 4.23 14.12 7.74
C TRP A 130 5.49 14.99 7.57
N ALA A 131 6.09 15.47 8.66
CA ALA A 131 7.22 16.41 8.61
C ALA A 131 8.58 15.69 8.61
N TYR A 132 8.73 14.62 7.84
CA TYR A 132 10.02 13.97 7.69
C TYR A 132 10.99 14.82 6.83
N SER A 133 12.26 14.45 6.79
CA SER A 133 13.35 15.31 6.27
C SER A 133 13.11 15.80 4.84
N GLN A 134 12.44 15.01 4.01
CA GLN A 134 12.13 15.33 2.63
C GLN A 134 11.13 16.48 2.52
N SER A 135 10.18 16.63 3.45
CA SER A 135 9.17 17.68 3.40
C SER A 135 9.78 19.09 3.42
N LYS A 136 10.91 19.25 4.08
CA LYS A 136 11.65 20.52 4.10
C LYS A 136 12.32 20.85 2.79
N SER A 137 12.88 19.86 2.11
CA SER A 137 13.75 20.05 0.95
C SER A 137 13.02 19.94 -0.36
N TYR A 138 11.99 19.08 -0.44
CA TYR A 138 11.40 18.66 -1.70
C TYR A 138 9.97 19.12 -1.89
N TRP A 139 9.14 19.13 -0.85
CA TRP A 139 7.70 19.35 -0.99
C TRP A 139 7.25 20.78 -0.65
N GLY A 140 8.09 21.56 0.00
CA GLY A 140 7.74 22.93 0.38
C GLY A 140 7.42 23.83 -0.82
N LYS A 141 6.41 24.67 -0.68
CA LYS A 141 6.02 25.73 -1.63
C LYS A 141 7.05 26.86 -1.66
N LYS A 142 7.13 27.58 -2.79
CA LYS A 142 7.96 28.80 -2.85
C LYS A 142 7.07 30.07 -2.80
N PRO A 143 7.32 31.09 -1.96
CA PRO A 143 8.35 31.08 -0.92
C PRO A 143 8.16 29.89 0.01
N TRP A 144 9.22 29.40 0.65
CA TRP A 144 9.19 28.12 1.34
C TRP A 144 8.06 28.07 2.39
N ALA A 145 7.18 27.06 2.23
CA ALA A 145 6.18 26.68 3.20
C ALA A 145 6.20 25.15 3.35
N PRO A 146 6.11 24.62 4.57
CA PRO A 146 6.21 23.20 4.83
C PRO A 146 4.90 22.46 4.48
N ASP A 147 4.54 22.47 3.21
CA ASP A 147 3.31 21.89 2.69
C ASP A 147 3.57 20.45 2.18
N PRO A 148 3.07 19.40 2.87
CA PRO A 148 3.33 18.02 2.48
C PRO A 148 2.54 17.58 1.24
N CYS A 149 1.54 18.36 0.81
CA CYS A 149 0.64 18.00 -0.28
C CYS A 149 0.91 18.80 -1.56
N TYR A 150 1.71 19.85 -1.48
CA TYR A 150 1.89 20.80 -2.58
C TYR A 150 2.41 20.16 -3.86
N ARG A 151 3.29 19.18 -3.76
CA ARG A 151 3.85 18.45 -4.90
C ARG A 151 4.44 17.12 -4.47
N GLU A 152 4.44 16.16 -5.38
CA GLU A 152 5.02 14.83 -5.12
C GLU A 152 4.39 14.15 -3.89
N ASN A 153 5.12 13.27 -3.21
CA ASN A 153 4.75 12.73 -1.91
C ASN A 153 3.48 11.87 -1.89
N VAL A 154 3.15 11.23 -3.02
CA VAL A 154 1.93 10.39 -3.12
C VAL A 154 1.90 9.25 -2.10
N MET A 155 3.07 8.83 -1.60
CA MET A 155 3.16 7.87 -0.49
C MET A 155 2.57 8.39 0.84
N TYR A 156 2.31 9.69 0.94
CA TYR A 156 1.59 10.31 2.05
C TYR A 156 0.19 10.76 1.60
N THR A 157 0.13 11.60 0.57
CA THR A 157 -1.11 12.23 0.12
C THR A 157 -2.12 11.22 -0.41
N GLY A 158 -1.66 10.19 -1.14
CA GLY A 158 -2.53 9.14 -1.66
C GLY A 158 -3.19 8.31 -0.57
N HIS A 159 -2.42 7.95 0.47
CA HIS A 159 -2.96 7.23 1.62
C HIS A 159 -3.90 8.08 2.46
N LEU A 160 -3.57 9.37 2.68
CA LEU A 160 -4.48 10.29 3.37
C LEU A 160 -5.81 10.42 2.62
N LEU A 161 -5.75 10.58 1.29
CA LEU A 161 -6.93 10.69 0.46
C LEU A 161 -7.82 9.44 0.55
N GLN A 162 -7.21 8.25 0.56
CA GLN A 162 -7.95 7.00 0.72
C GLN A 162 -8.58 6.85 2.11
N LEU A 163 -7.88 7.23 3.18
CA LEU A 163 -8.46 7.24 4.53
C LEU A 163 -9.68 8.18 4.62
N LEU A 164 -9.57 9.38 4.05
CA LEU A 164 -10.67 10.36 4.00
C LEU A 164 -11.87 9.82 3.21
N ALA A 165 -11.62 9.18 2.07
CA ALA A 165 -12.68 8.58 1.25
C ALA A 165 -13.39 7.43 1.96
N LEU A 166 -12.64 6.56 2.65
CA LEU A 166 -13.19 5.47 3.45
C LEU A 166 -14.00 6.03 4.64
N TYR A 167 -13.48 7.04 5.34
CA TYR A 167 -14.19 7.69 6.44
C TYR A 167 -15.57 8.19 6.00
N GLU A 168 -15.64 9.00 4.96
CA GLU A 168 -16.93 9.49 4.45
C GLU A 168 -17.81 8.34 3.96
N GLY A 169 -17.21 7.34 3.29
CA GLY A 169 -17.93 6.18 2.82
C GLY A 169 -18.67 5.42 3.92
N PHE A 170 -18.11 5.34 5.13
CA PHE A 170 -18.73 4.67 6.28
C PHE A 170 -19.63 5.59 7.09
N THR A 171 -19.26 6.85 7.26
CA THR A 171 -19.92 7.77 8.19
C THR A 171 -20.95 8.68 7.57
N LYS A 172 -20.79 9.02 6.29
CA LYS A 172 -21.49 10.13 5.59
C LYS A 172 -21.17 11.50 6.18
N ASP A 173 -20.29 11.57 7.14
CA ASP A 173 -19.85 12.83 7.73
C ASP A 173 -18.91 13.56 6.78
N LYS A 174 -19.23 14.80 6.47
CA LYS A 174 -18.50 15.67 5.55
C LYS A 174 -17.60 16.68 6.25
N LYS A 175 -17.27 16.45 7.53
CA LYS A 175 -16.46 17.42 8.30
C LYS A 175 -15.13 17.75 7.60
N TYR A 176 -14.46 16.79 6.99
CA TYR A 176 -13.22 17.02 6.27
C TYR A 176 -13.39 17.76 4.93
N TRP A 177 -14.62 17.86 4.41
CA TRP A 177 -14.95 18.72 3.28
C TRP A 177 -15.30 20.15 3.73
N THR A 178 -16.02 20.27 4.86
CA THR A 178 -16.62 21.55 5.30
C THR A 178 -15.73 22.30 6.27
N GLU A 179 -15.13 21.60 7.21
CA GLU A 179 -14.23 22.16 8.23
C GLU A 179 -12.77 22.05 7.80
N GLY A 180 -12.45 21.00 7.02
CA GLY A 180 -11.10 20.72 6.57
C GLY A 180 -10.19 20.17 7.67
N PHE A 181 -8.89 20.38 7.49
CA PHE A 181 -7.83 19.96 8.41
C PHE A 181 -6.55 20.77 8.21
N ASP A 182 -5.74 20.82 9.25
CA ASP A 182 -4.54 21.63 9.27
C ASP A 182 -3.26 20.81 9.34
N PHE A 183 -2.27 21.21 8.55
CA PHE A 183 -0.87 20.83 8.72
C PHE A 183 -0.14 21.89 9.53
N VAL A 184 0.05 21.63 10.81
CA VAL A 184 0.67 22.58 11.73
C VAL A 184 2.17 22.35 11.77
N TRP A 185 2.95 23.27 11.17
CA TRP A 185 4.41 23.26 11.29
C TRP A 185 4.89 23.90 12.59
N ASN A 186 4.34 25.07 12.89
CA ASN A 186 4.47 25.82 14.13
C ASN A 186 3.32 26.85 14.24
N GLU A 187 3.29 27.62 15.30
CA GLU A 187 2.24 28.62 15.56
C GLU A 187 2.04 29.64 14.42
N LYS A 188 3.06 29.90 13.60
CA LYS A 188 3.03 30.89 12.51
C LYS A 188 2.83 30.29 11.12
N GLN A 189 2.94 28.97 11.01
CA GLN A 189 2.91 28.25 9.74
C GLN A 189 1.92 27.09 9.87
N ILE A 190 0.69 27.38 9.54
CA ILE A 190 -0.43 26.44 9.49
C ILE A 190 -0.91 26.44 8.04
N ILE A 191 -1.07 25.25 7.47
CA ILE A 191 -1.51 25.08 6.08
C ILE A 191 -2.82 24.36 6.12
N HIS A 192 -3.88 25.06 5.76
CA HIS A 192 -5.22 24.53 5.75
C HIS A 192 -5.53 23.81 4.43
N TYR A 193 -6.11 22.65 4.55
CA TYR A 193 -6.67 21.82 3.48
C TYR A 193 -8.08 21.39 3.84
N ASP A 194 -8.86 21.14 2.82
CA ASP A 194 -10.05 20.28 2.84
C ASP A 194 -9.88 19.15 1.83
N VAL A 195 -10.84 18.25 1.76
CA VAL A 195 -10.79 17.12 0.83
C VAL A 195 -10.77 17.59 -0.63
N GLN A 196 -11.55 18.64 -0.98
CA GLN A 196 -11.57 19.18 -2.35
C GLN A 196 -10.18 19.67 -2.76
N LYS A 197 -9.56 20.50 -1.94
CA LYS A 197 -8.21 21.02 -2.22
C LYS A 197 -7.17 19.92 -2.32
N LEU A 198 -7.26 18.85 -1.51
CA LEU A 198 -6.35 17.72 -1.60
C LEU A 198 -6.56 16.94 -2.90
N ILE A 199 -7.80 16.76 -3.34
CA ILE A 199 -8.13 16.18 -4.65
C ILE A 199 -7.55 17.05 -5.76
N ASP A 200 -7.82 18.36 -5.75
CA ASP A 200 -7.38 19.27 -6.79
C ASP A 200 -5.87 19.26 -6.99
N VAL A 201 -5.10 19.39 -5.91
CA VAL A 201 -3.63 19.33 -5.95
C VAL A 201 -3.13 17.97 -6.47
N THR A 202 -3.80 16.89 -6.11
CA THR A 202 -3.42 15.54 -6.57
C THR A 202 -3.71 15.38 -8.07
N VAL A 203 -4.89 15.79 -8.51
CA VAL A 203 -5.32 15.70 -9.92
C VAL A 203 -4.51 16.64 -10.81
N GLU A 204 -4.20 17.86 -10.36
CA GLU A 204 -3.29 18.77 -11.07
C GLU A 204 -1.92 18.13 -11.32
N GLN A 205 -1.36 17.41 -10.35
CA GLN A 205 -0.10 16.69 -10.52
C GLN A 205 -0.24 15.53 -11.51
N MET A 206 -1.36 14.79 -11.51
CA MET A 206 -1.66 13.76 -12.49
C MET A 206 -1.76 14.33 -13.90
N HIS A 207 -2.40 15.49 -14.07
CA HIS A 207 -2.48 16.16 -15.36
C HIS A 207 -1.12 16.66 -15.86
N ALA A 208 -0.29 17.20 -14.97
CA ALA A 208 1.03 17.72 -15.31
C ALA A 208 2.05 16.62 -15.68
N ALA A 209 1.79 15.37 -15.31
CA ALA A 209 2.68 14.25 -15.61
C ALA A 209 2.24 13.52 -16.89
N ASP A 210 3.18 13.26 -17.81
CA ASP A 210 2.91 12.46 -19.02
C ASP A 210 2.37 11.07 -18.68
N SER A 211 2.89 10.49 -17.60
CA SER A 211 2.44 9.19 -17.07
C SER A 211 1.02 9.22 -16.47
N GLY A 212 0.53 10.37 -16.07
CA GLY A 212 -0.68 10.48 -15.25
C GLY A 212 -0.51 10.09 -13.78
N GLY A 213 0.71 9.75 -13.35
CA GLY A 213 1.00 9.38 -11.95
C GLY A 213 1.66 10.50 -11.17
N VAL A 214 1.59 10.43 -9.85
CA VAL A 214 2.22 11.35 -8.91
C VAL A 214 3.47 10.70 -8.31
N THR A 215 4.58 11.44 -8.26
CA THR A 215 5.85 10.94 -7.70
C THR A 215 5.81 10.82 -6.17
N CYS A 216 6.51 9.81 -5.63
CA CYS A 216 6.69 9.65 -4.17
C CYS A 216 7.77 10.59 -3.65
N GLU A 217 8.97 10.46 -4.19
CA GLU A 217 10.12 11.33 -4.00
C GLU A 217 10.45 12.04 -5.32
N PRO A 218 11.32 13.06 -5.31
CA PRO A 218 11.65 13.82 -6.50
C PRO A 218 12.12 12.94 -7.67
N GLY A 219 11.26 12.82 -8.65
CA GLY A 219 11.52 12.02 -9.84
C GLY A 219 11.31 10.52 -9.68
N LEU A 220 10.84 10.03 -8.54
CA LEU A 220 10.59 8.60 -8.33
C LEU A 220 9.09 8.29 -8.33
N LEU A 221 8.65 7.53 -9.31
CA LEU A 221 7.27 7.14 -9.51
C LEU A 221 7.11 5.65 -9.16
N PHE A 222 6.22 5.34 -8.22
CA PHE A 222 5.96 4.00 -7.73
C PHE A 222 4.56 3.54 -8.09
N PHE A 223 4.46 2.35 -8.66
CA PHE A 223 3.15 1.76 -8.99
C PHE A 223 2.28 1.57 -7.74
N PRO A 224 2.75 0.93 -6.65
CA PRO A 224 1.91 0.68 -5.48
C PRO A 224 1.36 1.96 -4.85
N CYS A 225 2.15 3.03 -4.77
CA CYS A 225 1.72 4.28 -4.15
C CYS A 225 0.60 4.99 -4.95
N ASN A 226 0.62 4.87 -6.27
CA ASN A 226 -0.38 5.52 -7.12
C ASN A 226 -1.74 4.82 -7.12
N ASN A 227 -1.83 3.59 -6.64
CA ASN A 227 -3.12 2.90 -6.52
C ASN A 227 -4.05 3.56 -5.49
N HIS A 228 -3.48 4.12 -4.43
CA HIS A 228 -4.24 4.70 -3.32
C HIS A 228 -5.07 5.93 -3.72
N PRO A 229 -4.51 6.96 -4.40
CA PRO A 229 -5.34 8.08 -4.84
C PRO A 229 -6.39 7.66 -5.87
N HIS A 230 -6.09 6.73 -6.80
CA HIS A 230 -7.09 6.28 -7.77
C HIS A 230 -8.25 5.53 -7.12
N TYR A 231 -7.98 4.69 -6.11
CA TYR A 231 -9.04 4.04 -5.37
C TYR A 231 -9.85 5.05 -4.54
N ALA A 232 -9.21 6.03 -3.92
CA ALA A 232 -9.88 7.11 -3.21
C ALA A 232 -10.82 7.91 -4.13
N LEU A 233 -10.35 8.30 -5.31
CA LEU A 233 -11.14 9.02 -6.31
C LEU A 233 -12.33 8.20 -6.80
N LYS A 234 -12.17 6.86 -6.96
CA LYS A 234 -13.30 5.95 -7.27
C LYS A 234 -14.35 5.96 -6.15
N ILE A 235 -13.93 5.93 -4.88
CA ILE A 235 -14.86 6.02 -3.74
C ILE A 235 -15.59 7.34 -3.74
N PHE A 236 -14.89 8.47 -3.91
CA PHE A 236 -15.51 9.79 -3.97
C PHE A 236 -16.44 9.94 -5.18
N ALA A 237 -16.13 9.35 -6.33
CA ALA A 237 -17.02 9.30 -7.47
C ALA A 237 -18.31 8.53 -7.15
N ASN A 238 -18.21 7.40 -6.46
CA ASN A 238 -19.37 6.64 -5.99
C ASN A 238 -20.22 7.39 -4.96
N LEU A 239 -19.61 8.33 -4.23
CA LEU A 239 -20.30 9.25 -3.30
C LEU A 239 -20.90 10.50 -3.99
N GLY A 240 -20.66 10.67 -5.29
CA GLY A 240 -21.22 11.76 -6.08
C GLY A 240 -20.42 13.06 -6.09
N HIS A 241 -19.14 13.04 -5.66
CA HIS A 241 -18.31 14.26 -5.60
C HIS A 241 -17.63 14.64 -6.92
N GLY A 242 -17.58 13.73 -7.89
CA GLY A 242 -16.95 14.02 -9.18
C GLY A 242 -16.77 12.78 -10.04
N ASN A 243 -16.00 12.92 -11.12
CA ASN A 243 -15.61 11.82 -11.99
C ASN A 243 -14.15 11.98 -12.41
N TRP A 244 -13.33 10.99 -12.12
CA TRP A 244 -11.90 10.96 -12.41
C TRP A 244 -11.50 9.72 -13.22
N ALA A 245 -12.43 9.19 -14.02
CA ALA A 245 -12.17 8.00 -14.85
C ALA A 245 -11.06 8.28 -15.88
N THR A 246 -10.97 9.48 -16.41
CA THR A 246 -9.93 9.86 -17.39
C THR A 246 -8.54 9.81 -16.78
N GLU A 247 -8.38 10.29 -15.53
CA GLU A 247 -7.12 10.25 -14.79
C GLU A 247 -6.71 8.81 -14.49
N ALA A 248 -7.67 8.00 -14.05
CA ALA A 248 -7.45 6.58 -13.79
C ALA A 248 -7.02 5.83 -15.07
N GLN A 249 -7.73 6.01 -16.18
CA GLN A 249 -7.41 5.39 -17.48
C GLN A 249 -6.05 5.81 -18.01
N LYS A 250 -5.70 7.11 -17.90
CA LYS A 250 -4.38 7.62 -18.33
C LYS A 250 -3.25 6.94 -17.57
N TRP A 251 -3.35 6.90 -16.23
CA TRP A 251 -2.36 6.24 -15.38
C TRP A 251 -2.32 4.74 -15.62
N GLU A 252 -3.47 4.06 -15.63
CA GLU A 252 -3.56 2.62 -15.83
C GLU A 252 -2.88 2.18 -17.13
N LYS A 253 -3.25 2.82 -18.25
CA LYS A 253 -2.66 2.54 -19.55
C LYS A 253 -1.14 2.70 -19.52
N TRP A 254 -0.65 3.85 -19.08
CA TRP A 254 0.80 4.11 -19.03
C TRP A 254 1.51 3.13 -18.08
N ALA A 255 0.94 2.86 -16.93
CA ALA A 255 1.53 1.97 -15.95
C ALA A 255 1.60 0.52 -16.45
N LEU A 256 0.55 -0.01 -17.05
CA LEU A 256 0.53 -1.35 -17.61
C LEU A 256 1.53 -1.52 -18.76
N GLU A 257 1.65 -0.54 -19.64
CA GLU A 257 2.62 -0.56 -20.73
C GLU A 257 4.08 -0.56 -20.23
N ASN A 258 4.34 0.09 -19.10
CA ASN A 258 5.70 0.35 -18.66
C ASN A 258 6.14 -0.50 -17.46
N TYR A 259 5.27 -0.81 -16.49
CA TYR A 259 5.66 -1.57 -15.30
C TYR A 259 5.55 -3.09 -15.47
N SER A 260 4.69 -3.61 -16.34
CA SER A 260 4.33 -5.02 -16.40
C SER A 260 5.39 -5.97 -16.96
N ASN A 261 6.52 -5.46 -17.44
CA ASN A 261 7.58 -6.27 -18.07
C ASN A 261 8.96 -5.95 -17.49
N PRO A 262 9.24 -6.32 -16.22
CA PRO A 262 10.56 -6.10 -15.64
C PRO A 262 11.63 -6.88 -16.42
N LEU A 263 12.73 -6.22 -16.75
CA LEU A 263 13.87 -6.80 -17.46
C LEU A 263 14.59 -7.88 -16.64
N MET A 264 14.44 -7.85 -15.33
CA MET A 264 15.11 -8.78 -14.42
C MET A 264 14.08 -9.39 -13.45
N GLY A 265 14.16 -10.71 -13.28
CA GLY A 265 13.22 -11.49 -12.48
C GLY A 265 13.19 -11.13 -10.99
N GLY A 266 12.10 -11.47 -10.33
CA GLY A 266 11.85 -11.26 -8.91
C GLY A 266 10.42 -10.80 -8.62
N GLY A 267 9.75 -10.15 -9.58
CA GLY A 267 8.35 -9.74 -9.50
C GLY A 267 7.72 -9.58 -10.88
N ALA A 268 6.41 -9.45 -10.92
CA ALA A 268 5.63 -9.24 -12.15
C ALA A 268 5.70 -7.80 -12.63
N LEU A 269 5.96 -6.87 -11.71
CA LEU A 269 6.00 -5.43 -11.96
C LEU A 269 7.39 -4.85 -11.68
N ASN A 270 7.79 -3.85 -12.44
CA ASN A 270 8.89 -2.98 -12.05
C ASN A 270 8.53 -2.23 -10.76
N LEU A 271 9.52 -1.93 -9.92
CA LEU A 271 9.27 -1.26 -8.65
C LEU A 271 9.08 0.25 -8.83
N VAL A 272 10.00 0.87 -9.55
CA VAL A 272 10.15 2.33 -9.59
C VAL A 272 10.55 2.79 -10.98
N TYR A 273 9.97 3.89 -11.43
CA TYR A 273 10.36 4.63 -12.61
C TYR A 273 10.98 5.97 -12.21
N HIS A 274 12.14 6.30 -12.80
CA HIS A 274 12.79 7.58 -12.59
C HIS A 274 12.41 8.55 -13.71
N THR A 275 11.53 9.49 -13.42
CA THR A 275 10.90 10.38 -14.42
C THR A 275 11.88 11.27 -15.21
N LYS A 276 13.02 11.66 -14.57
CA LYS A 276 14.03 12.53 -15.23
C LYS A 276 14.93 11.79 -16.21
N THR A 277 15.16 10.50 -16.00
CA THR A 277 16.08 9.70 -16.83
C THR A 277 15.36 8.73 -17.74
N GLY A 278 14.05 8.51 -17.55
CA GLY A 278 13.28 7.53 -18.29
C GLY A 278 13.65 6.08 -17.98
N VAL A 279 14.31 5.82 -16.85
CA VAL A 279 14.85 4.50 -16.52
C VAL A 279 13.99 3.86 -15.43
N PHE A 280 13.64 2.57 -15.63
CA PHE A 280 13.10 1.73 -14.59
C PHE A 280 14.23 1.10 -13.78
N TYR A 281 14.04 0.99 -12.46
CA TYR A 281 14.85 0.06 -11.70
C TYR A 281 14.50 -1.34 -12.21
N PRO A 282 15.49 -2.08 -12.76
CA PRO A 282 15.24 -3.18 -13.69
C PRO A 282 14.67 -4.43 -13.03
N ARG A 283 14.18 -4.34 -11.80
CA ARG A 283 13.77 -5.49 -11.02
C ARG A 283 12.43 -5.32 -10.39
N GLY A 284 11.55 -6.30 -10.62
CA GLY A 284 10.37 -6.54 -9.84
C GLY A 284 10.70 -7.08 -8.44
N TYR A 285 9.73 -7.01 -7.53
CA TYR A 285 9.86 -7.41 -6.14
C TYR A 285 8.57 -8.10 -5.69
N ALA A 286 8.59 -9.41 -5.52
CA ALA A 286 7.36 -10.20 -5.33
C ALA A 286 6.46 -9.71 -4.19
N GLY A 287 7.02 -9.33 -3.04
CA GLY A 287 6.22 -8.80 -1.94
C GLY A 287 5.54 -7.46 -2.26
N LEU A 288 6.18 -6.63 -3.09
CA LEU A 288 5.59 -5.37 -3.56
C LEU A 288 4.59 -5.59 -4.69
N ASP A 289 4.70 -6.68 -5.45
CA ASP A 289 3.63 -7.11 -6.35
C ASP A 289 2.34 -7.37 -5.55
N GLY A 290 2.44 -8.03 -4.39
CA GLY A 290 1.30 -8.24 -3.50
C GLY A 290 0.66 -6.92 -3.09
N TRP A 291 1.44 -5.96 -2.59
CA TRP A 291 0.90 -4.63 -2.26
C TRP A 291 0.30 -3.95 -3.50
N SER A 292 1.02 -3.97 -4.61
CA SER A 292 0.56 -3.34 -5.85
C SER A 292 -0.77 -3.90 -6.33
N LEU A 293 -0.91 -5.21 -6.35
CA LEU A 293 -2.09 -5.88 -6.91
C LEU A 293 -3.28 -5.85 -5.95
N LEU A 294 -3.05 -5.93 -4.63
CA LEU A 294 -4.09 -5.72 -3.62
C LEU A 294 -4.83 -4.39 -3.81
N TRP A 295 -4.09 -3.33 -4.16
CA TRP A 295 -4.66 -1.98 -4.29
C TRP A 295 -4.91 -1.55 -5.73
N TYR A 296 -4.43 -2.29 -6.73
CA TYR A 296 -4.79 -2.10 -8.13
C TYR A 296 -6.14 -2.74 -8.46
N GLU A 297 -6.36 -3.97 -8.01
CA GLU A 297 -7.59 -4.73 -8.28
C GLU A 297 -8.88 -3.95 -7.97
N PRO A 298 -9.01 -3.22 -6.84
CA PRO A 298 -10.25 -2.52 -6.51
C PRO A 298 -10.67 -1.44 -7.50
N TRP A 299 -9.73 -0.80 -8.19
CA TRP A 299 -10.04 0.30 -9.09
C TRP A 299 -9.77 0.01 -10.58
N ALA A 300 -9.05 -1.05 -10.89
CA ALA A 300 -8.78 -1.47 -12.27
C ALA A 300 -10.04 -1.40 -13.14
N GLU A 301 -9.95 -0.82 -14.33
CA GLU A 301 -11.07 -0.71 -15.25
C GLU A 301 -11.53 -2.11 -15.67
N ASP A 302 -10.60 -2.95 -16.12
CA ASP A 302 -10.84 -4.36 -16.39
C ASP A 302 -10.18 -5.25 -15.33
N ARG A 303 -11.00 -5.92 -14.53
CA ARG A 303 -10.54 -6.87 -13.51
C ARG A 303 -9.67 -7.98 -14.08
N SER A 304 -9.93 -8.42 -15.31
CA SER A 304 -9.16 -9.49 -15.93
C SER A 304 -7.69 -9.17 -16.06
N THR A 305 -7.35 -7.87 -16.21
CA THR A 305 -5.97 -7.39 -16.24
C THR A 305 -5.28 -7.56 -14.87
N ALA A 306 -5.97 -7.24 -13.78
CA ALA A 306 -5.43 -7.43 -12.43
C ALA A 306 -5.22 -8.93 -12.13
N LEU A 307 -6.17 -9.80 -12.53
CA LEU A 307 -6.07 -11.24 -12.37
C LEU A 307 -4.91 -11.82 -13.20
N ALA A 308 -4.70 -11.37 -14.43
CA ALA A 308 -3.58 -11.81 -15.27
C ALA A 308 -2.22 -11.40 -14.69
N LEU A 309 -2.12 -10.19 -14.11
CA LEU A 309 -0.91 -9.75 -13.40
C LEU A 309 -0.68 -10.55 -12.12
N TRP A 310 -1.74 -10.91 -11.39
CA TRP A 310 -1.64 -11.79 -10.24
C TRP A 310 -1.13 -13.17 -10.63
N ASP A 311 -1.69 -13.79 -11.68
CA ASP A 311 -1.22 -15.07 -12.19
C ASP A 311 0.26 -15.03 -12.59
N LYS A 312 0.70 -13.93 -13.19
CA LYS A 312 2.11 -13.71 -13.48
C LYS A 312 2.95 -13.60 -12.21
N ALA A 313 2.49 -12.81 -11.21
CA ALA A 313 3.20 -12.63 -9.95
C ALA A 313 3.36 -13.95 -9.18
N LYS A 314 2.27 -14.70 -9.00
CA LYS A 314 2.33 -15.97 -8.28
C LYS A 314 3.22 -17.01 -8.96
N ASN A 315 3.26 -17.04 -10.30
CA ASN A 315 4.12 -17.96 -11.04
C ASN A 315 5.62 -17.64 -10.92
N LEU A 316 5.98 -16.47 -10.41
CA LEU A 316 7.36 -16.09 -10.11
C LEU A 316 7.80 -16.44 -8.69
N LEU A 317 6.89 -16.89 -7.84
CA LEU A 317 7.19 -17.33 -6.48
C LEU A 317 7.84 -18.71 -6.47
N ASP A 318 8.78 -18.96 -5.55
CA ASP A 318 9.49 -20.22 -5.40
C ASP A 318 8.65 -21.24 -4.61
N TRP A 319 7.68 -21.85 -5.27
CA TRP A 319 6.74 -22.79 -4.67
C TRP A 319 7.36 -24.13 -4.23
N GLU A 320 8.58 -24.45 -4.64
CA GLU A 320 9.27 -25.67 -4.21
C GLU A 320 9.71 -25.59 -2.75
N LYS A 321 9.90 -24.38 -2.23
CA LYS A 321 10.31 -24.12 -0.84
C LYS A 321 9.16 -23.90 0.13
N LEU A 322 7.97 -24.35 -0.21
CA LEU A 322 6.71 -24.07 0.48
C LEU A 322 6.52 -24.66 1.87
N ALA A 323 7.47 -25.37 2.41
CA ALA A 323 7.41 -25.78 3.82
C ALA A 323 7.42 -24.54 4.77
N GLU A 324 8.09 -23.46 4.35
CA GLU A 324 8.16 -22.19 5.06
C GLU A 324 7.83 -21.05 4.10
N PRO A 325 6.70 -20.30 4.30
CA PRO A 325 6.29 -19.18 3.41
C PRO A 325 7.32 -18.08 3.30
N THR A 326 8.14 -17.89 4.32
CA THR A 326 9.26 -16.98 4.33
C THR A 326 10.26 -17.32 3.22
N ASP A 327 10.51 -18.59 2.96
CA ASP A 327 11.47 -19.05 1.96
C ASP A 327 10.99 -18.79 0.53
N VAL A 328 9.68 -18.80 0.30
CA VAL A 328 9.09 -18.52 -1.01
C VAL A 328 9.43 -17.10 -1.47
N VAL A 329 9.34 -16.15 -0.57
CA VAL A 329 9.60 -14.73 -0.88
C VAL A 329 11.10 -14.45 -0.90
N GLU A 330 11.87 -15.05 0.00
CA GLU A 330 13.34 -14.91 0.01
C GLU A 330 13.97 -15.47 -1.26
N GLY A 331 13.57 -16.65 -1.70
CA GLY A 331 14.08 -17.26 -2.93
C GLY A 331 13.83 -16.41 -4.17
N SER A 332 12.75 -15.60 -4.16
CA SER A 332 12.38 -14.75 -5.28
C SER A 332 13.07 -13.38 -5.29
N ASN A 333 13.58 -12.89 -4.16
CA ASN A 333 13.95 -11.48 -3.97
C ASN A 333 15.38 -11.20 -3.49
N ASN A 334 16.24 -12.21 -3.41
CA ASN A 334 17.56 -12.15 -2.74
C ASN A 334 18.49 -10.98 -3.11
N CYS A 335 18.26 -10.28 -4.23
CA CYS A 335 19.17 -9.22 -4.65
C CYS A 335 18.63 -7.80 -4.41
N MET A 336 17.40 -7.62 -3.97
CA MET A 336 16.75 -6.30 -3.95
C MET A 336 15.82 -6.05 -2.74
N ASN A 337 16.26 -6.42 -1.55
CA ASN A 337 15.60 -6.01 -0.32
C ASN A 337 16.44 -4.99 0.47
N PRO A 338 16.62 -3.76 -0.05
CA PRO A 338 17.48 -2.76 0.55
C PRO A 338 16.98 -2.29 1.93
N GLN A 339 15.71 -2.54 2.23
CA GLN A 339 15.08 -2.19 3.50
C GLN A 339 15.04 -3.34 4.49
N GLN A 340 15.54 -4.50 4.10
CA GLN A 340 15.55 -5.72 4.91
C GLN A 340 14.17 -6.05 5.50
N VAL A 341 13.12 -5.88 4.70
CA VAL A 341 11.76 -6.25 5.09
C VAL A 341 11.69 -7.75 5.24
N PRO A 342 11.24 -8.28 6.38
CA PRO A 342 11.12 -9.72 6.57
C PRO A 342 10.22 -10.35 5.50
N ALA A 343 10.63 -11.47 4.98
CA ALA A 343 9.85 -12.23 3.98
C ALA A 343 8.45 -12.58 4.49
N THR A 344 8.32 -12.86 5.80
CA THR A 344 7.05 -13.02 6.50
C THR A 344 6.09 -11.88 6.24
N VAL A 345 6.58 -10.64 6.34
CA VAL A 345 5.77 -9.43 6.15
C VAL A 345 5.35 -9.27 4.69
N LEU A 346 6.26 -9.58 3.76
CA LEU A 346 5.98 -9.55 2.33
C LEU A 346 4.97 -10.62 1.91
N SER A 347 5.02 -11.79 2.55
CA SER A 347 4.06 -12.88 2.33
C SER A 347 2.63 -12.50 2.70
N VAL A 348 2.44 -11.63 3.69
CA VAL A 348 1.10 -11.16 4.07
C VAL A 348 0.47 -10.28 2.98
N PHE A 349 1.25 -9.44 2.31
CA PHE A 349 0.75 -8.69 1.14
C PHE A 349 0.34 -9.60 0.00
N LEU A 350 1.13 -10.65 -0.26
CA LEU A 350 0.81 -11.63 -1.29
C LEU A 350 -0.46 -12.41 -0.95
N ALA A 351 -0.65 -12.80 0.31
CA ALA A 351 -1.87 -13.48 0.75
C ALA A 351 -3.11 -12.59 0.58
N ALA A 352 -3.02 -11.32 0.98
CA ALA A 352 -4.11 -10.37 0.80
C ALA A 352 -4.43 -10.13 -0.69
N ALA A 353 -3.40 -10.00 -1.55
CA ALA A 353 -3.61 -9.88 -2.99
C ALA A 353 -4.22 -11.14 -3.61
N ALA A 354 -3.82 -12.33 -3.15
CA ALA A 354 -4.41 -13.60 -3.57
C ALA A 354 -5.92 -13.63 -3.27
N ARG A 355 -6.32 -13.21 -2.06
CA ARG A 355 -7.74 -13.13 -1.67
C ARG A 355 -8.50 -12.12 -2.54
N ALA A 356 -7.97 -10.91 -2.72
CA ALA A 356 -8.58 -9.90 -3.59
C ALA A 356 -8.73 -10.37 -5.05
N CYS A 357 -7.81 -11.22 -5.51
CA CYS A 357 -7.84 -11.82 -6.85
C CYS A 357 -8.58 -13.18 -6.92
N ASP A 358 -9.40 -13.54 -5.93
CA ASP A 358 -10.16 -14.81 -5.85
C ASP A 358 -9.28 -16.08 -5.93
N ASP A 359 -8.01 -16.01 -5.51
CA ASP A 359 -7.10 -17.15 -5.49
C ASP A 359 -6.94 -17.72 -4.07
N SER A 360 -8.01 -18.33 -3.57
CA SER A 360 -8.05 -18.91 -2.22
C SER A 360 -6.97 -19.96 -2.00
N THR A 361 -6.64 -20.75 -3.01
CA THR A 361 -5.61 -21.79 -2.92
C THR A 361 -4.25 -21.21 -2.61
N THR A 362 -3.84 -20.16 -3.32
CA THR A 362 -2.56 -19.48 -3.06
C THR A 362 -2.59 -18.75 -1.72
N ALA A 363 -3.71 -18.08 -1.40
CA ALA A 363 -3.87 -17.41 -0.11
C ALA A 363 -3.68 -18.38 1.07
N GLU A 364 -4.39 -19.49 1.10
CA GLU A 364 -4.30 -20.50 2.16
C GLU A 364 -2.89 -21.09 2.30
N ARG A 365 -2.20 -21.30 1.19
CA ARG A 365 -0.82 -21.79 1.19
C ARG A 365 0.15 -20.81 1.84
N LEU A 366 -0.09 -19.50 1.70
CA LEU A 366 0.71 -18.45 2.33
C LEU A 366 0.28 -18.21 3.79
N GLU A 367 -1.02 -18.19 4.06
CA GLU A 367 -1.59 -17.87 5.37
C GLU A 367 -1.33 -18.95 6.42
N ARG A 368 -1.58 -20.22 6.08
CA ARG A 368 -1.53 -21.32 7.05
C ARG A 368 -0.22 -21.41 7.83
N PRO A 369 0.97 -21.39 7.21
CA PRO A 369 2.22 -21.42 7.96
C PRO A 369 2.54 -20.07 8.64
N LEU A 370 2.08 -18.95 8.10
CA LEU A 370 2.17 -17.65 8.78
C LEU A 370 1.36 -17.67 10.09
N ASP A 371 0.11 -18.12 10.00
CA ASP A 371 -0.77 -18.20 11.15
C ASP A 371 -0.26 -19.19 12.20
N ALA A 372 0.20 -20.38 11.77
CA ALA A 372 0.75 -21.39 12.67
C ALA A 372 1.93 -20.87 13.51
N LYS A 373 2.75 -19.99 12.94
CA LYS A 373 3.96 -19.49 13.59
C LYS A 373 3.76 -18.17 14.33
N TYR A 374 3.03 -17.24 13.75
CA TYR A 374 2.99 -15.85 14.19
C TYR A 374 1.64 -15.36 14.68
N LEU A 375 0.53 -16.03 14.35
CA LEU A 375 -0.79 -15.59 14.79
C LEU A 375 -0.97 -15.79 16.28
N ARG A 376 -1.49 -14.76 16.94
CA ARG A 376 -1.88 -14.77 18.36
C ARG A 376 -3.36 -14.48 18.49
N ARG A 377 -4.01 -15.26 19.34
CA ARG A 377 -5.39 -15.08 19.80
C ARG A 377 -5.39 -15.04 21.33
N GLU A 378 -5.15 -13.86 21.88
CA GLU A 378 -4.97 -13.68 23.31
C GLU A 378 -5.77 -12.46 23.78
N ASN A 379 -6.33 -12.52 24.99
CA ASN A 379 -7.09 -11.43 25.60
C ASN A 379 -8.24 -10.89 24.72
N GLY A 380 -8.82 -11.73 23.87
CA GLY A 380 -9.88 -11.33 22.95
C GLY A 380 -9.40 -10.53 21.73
N TYR A 381 -8.11 -10.51 21.47
CA TYR A 381 -7.47 -9.87 20.31
C TYR A 381 -6.93 -10.90 19.31
N PHE A 382 -6.73 -10.43 18.08
CA PHE A 382 -6.15 -11.16 16.97
C PHE A 382 -5.04 -10.32 16.35
N TRP A 383 -3.79 -10.83 16.33
CA TRP A 383 -2.65 -10.12 15.70
C TRP A 383 -1.53 -11.08 15.30
N LEU A 384 -0.60 -10.60 14.45
CA LEU A 384 0.62 -11.31 14.11
C LEU A 384 1.79 -10.86 14.99
N GLU A 385 2.42 -11.77 15.71
CA GLU A 385 3.63 -11.51 16.50
C GLU A 385 4.89 -11.57 15.62
N VAL A 386 5.01 -10.59 14.76
CA VAL A 386 6.19 -10.28 13.94
C VAL A 386 6.84 -9.03 14.53
N GLY A 387 8.10 -8.87 14.60
CA GLY A 387 8.79 -7.77 15.31
C GLY A 387 8.00 -6.45 15.41
N ARG A 388 8.18 -5.71 16.50
CA ARG A 388 7.37 -4.54 16.89
C ARG A 388 7.09 -3.55 15.75
N GLU A 389 8.10 -3.27 14.94
CA GLU A 389 8.04 -2.30 13.83
C GLU A 389 7.15 -2.75 12.67
N TRP A 390 6.93 -4.07 12.52
CA TRP A 390 6.19 -4.69 11.44
C TRP A 390 4.78 -5.11 11.85
N ARG A 391 4.54 -5.23 13.15
CA ARG A 391 3.32 -5.82 13.72
C ARG A 391 2.05 -5.22 13.16
N ILE A 392 1.93 -3.91 13.16
CA ILE A 392 0.69 -3.23 12.75
C ILE A 392 0.42 -3.46 11.27
N GLY A 393 1.39 -3.15 10.40
CA GLY A 393 1.22 -3.30 8.97
C GLY A 393 1.00 -4.75 8.54
N ALA A 394 1.73 -5.69 9.12
CA ALA A 394 1.55 -7.11 8.83
C ALA A 394 0.18 -7.61 9.31
N THR A 395 -0.20 -7.30 10.54
CA THR A 395 -1.52 -7.69 11.09
C THR A 395 -2.65 -7.07 10.28
N ALA A 396 -2.55 -5.80 9.92
CA ALA A 396 -3.57 -5.12 9.12
C ALA A 396 -3.80 -5.81 7.76
N ASN A 397 -2.74 -6.16 7.06
CA ASN A 397 -2.88 -6.87 5.77
C ASN A 397 -3.39 -8.32 5.96
N ARG A 398 -3.06 -9.00 7.08
CA ARG A 398 -3.65 -10.30 7.41
C ARG A 398 -5.14 -10.18 7.72
N ILE A 399 -5.57 -9.10 8.36
CA ILE A 399 -6.99 -8.80 8.61
C ILE A 399 -7.72 -8.53 7.28
N ILE A 400 -7.11 -7.79 6.35
CA ILE A 400 -7.69 -7.59 5.01
C ILE A 400 -7.90 -8.95 4.34
N ALA A 401 -6.88 -9.83 4.35
CA ALA A 401 -7.00 -11.17 3.78
C ALA A 401 -8.14 -11.98 4.44
N LEU A 402 -8.27 -11.92 5.77
CA LEU A 402 -9.35 -12.59 6.50
C LEU A 402 -10.74 -12.03 6.14
N ALA A 403 -10.85 -10.71 6.00
CA ALA A 403 -12.10 -10.07 5.60
C ALA A 403 -12.51 -10.42 4.16
N GLU A 404 -11.54 -10.43 3.23
CA GLU A 404 -11.76 -10.86 1.83
C GLU A 404 -12.15 -12.35 1.76
N GLU A 405 -11.50 -13.22 2.55
CA GLU A 405 -11.87 -14.63 2.69
C GLU A 405 -13.36 -14.82 3.06
N ASN A 406 -13.85 -13.96 3.91
CA ASN A 406 -15.23 -13.99 4.41
C ASN A 406 -16.20 -13.14 3.57
N GLY A 407 -15.79 -12.65 2.41
CA GLY A 407 -16.65 -12.01 1.41
C GLY A 407 -16.71 -10.49 1.48
N SER A 408 -15.81 -9.81 2.22
CA SER A 408 -15.55 -8.38 2.00
C SER A 408 -14.87 -8.20 0.64
N SER A 409 -15.07 -7.06 -0.01
CA SER A 409 -14.38 -6.75 -1.27
C SER A 409 -14.28 -5.24 -1.46
N PHE A 410 -13.06 -4.74 -1.54
CA PHE A 410 -12.83 -3.33 -1.84
C PHE A 410 -13.33 -2.96 -3.24
N ARG A 411 -13.25 -3.87 -4.20
CA ARG A 411 -13.75 -3.65 -5.56
C ARG A 411 -15.26 -3.46 -5.62
N ASP A 412 -15.98 -4.33 -4.90
CA ASP A 412 -17.43 -4.41 -4.95
C ASP A 412 -18.10 -3.48 -3.94
N TRP A 413 -17.34 -2.97 -2.99
CA TRP A 413 -17.87 -2.08 -1.97
C TRP A 413 -18.32 -0.76 -2.58
N LYS A 414 -19.60 -0.49 -2.41
CA LYS A 414 -20.22 0.79 -2.81
C LYS A 414 -20.75 1.45 -1.56
N PRO A 415 -20.14 2.57 -1.14
CA PRO A 415 -20.73 3.34 -0.04
C PRO A 415 -22.14 3.75 -0.40
N SER A 416 -23.10 3.55 0.51
CA SER A 416 -24.49 3.93 0.30
C SER A 416 -24.60 5.46 0.17
N VAL A 417 -25.30 5.98 -0.81
CA VAL A 417 -25.55 7.41 -1.02
C VAL A 417 -26.68 7.94 -0.13
N LYS A 418 -27.35 7.06 0.66
CA LYS A 418 -28.47 7.43 1.52
C LYS A 418 -28.03 7.73 2.94
#